data_b6718710d4031dec7ff9e8a432b62e17
#
_entry.id   b6718710d4031dec7ff9e8a432b62e17
#
_cell.length_a   1.000
_cell.length_b   1.000
_cell.length_c   1.000
_cell.angle_alpha   90.00
_cell.angle_beta   90.00
_cell.angle_gamma   90.00
#
_symmetry.space_group_name_H-M   'P 1'
#
loop_
_entity.id
_entity.type
_entity.pdbx_description
1 polymer ?
#
loop_
_entity_poly.entity_id
_entity_poly.type
_entity_poly.pdbx_seq_one_letter_code
_entity_poly.pdbx_strand_id
1 'polypeptide(L)'
;MHYISISFTHKNTDISIREKLSFSDENRKKEILRLLSANENIAESMVLSTCNRVEVFAYVSQPSECVRHILNSISILTLVPYDALELRADIYEDDGAIHHLFAVASSLDSLVIGETQIAGQLKEAFKFAYDNGSCADNISYAIHFGAKCASKIRAATTISKNPVSVSSVAVAKAKEIYGNLGGMTAVVVGAGQMSALACKHLIASKVNVIIVNRDQNRAAELQNELGELASIAPWERLGELINRYQLIFSATGANEPVITDELIEMAEFNRYFFDIAVPRDIELSYSDNISVYAVDDLEGIVRNNLNLREEQASVAYAIVAEMTAEFFRWKSSQNSTPAIKALRFKARNIAQAQIEKAIKKGYIKCCDESEARKLVHQVFKAFLHTPTVRLKDRNDDEILKVLEYLFDLKIDKTDLKEE
;
A
#
# COMPACT_ATOMS: atom_id res chain seq x y z
N MET A 1 9.63 19.10 -5.87
CA MET A 1 8.79 17.91 -6.07
C MET A 1 8.41 17.35 -4.71
N HIS A 2 7.13 17.04 -4.51
CA HIS A 2 6.50 16.69 -3.24
C HIS A 2 5.79 15.35 -3.33
N TYR A 3 5.72 14.61 -2.25
CA TYR A 3 4.83 13.48 -2.13
C TYR A 3 3.47 13.95 -1.64
N ILE A 4 2.39 13.44 -2.24
CA ILE A 4 1.03 13.64 -1.73
C ILE A 4 0.32 12.30 -1.62
N SER A 5 -0.54 12.18 -0.61
CA SER A 5 -1.50 11.09 -0.48
C SER A 5 -2.89 11.66 -0.25
N ILE A 6 -3.85 11.19 -1.02
CA ILE A 6 -5.27 11.53 -0.86
C ILE A 6 -5.99 10.24 -0.51
N SER A 7 -6.62 10.19 0.66
CA SER A 7 -7.16 8.99 1.25
C SER A 7 -8.66 9.13 1.56
N PHE A 8 -9.43 8.16 1.10
CA PHE A 8 -10.83 7.95 1.44
C PHE A 8 -10.95 6.62 2.18
N THR A 9 -11.22 6.67 3.47
CA THR A 9 -11.26 5.48 4.33
C THR A 9 -12.63 5.31 4.98
N HIS A 10 -12.85 4.16 5.59
CA HIS A 10 -14.03 3.90 6.42
C HIS A 10 -14.20 4.91 7.57
N LYS A 11 -13.16 5.68 7.94
CA LYS A 11 -13.20 6.67 9.02
C LYS A 11 -13.87 7.98 8.60
N ASN A 12 -13.76 8.34 7.33
CA ASN A 12 -14.20 9.63 6.79
C ASN A 12 -15.19 9.52 5.63
N THR A 13 -15.46 8.30 5.13
CA THR A 13 -16.27 8.08 3.93
C THR A 13 -17.23 6.91 4.13
N ASP A 14 -18.53 7.18 4.02
CA ASP A 14 -19.56 6.16 4.12
C ASP A 14 -19.42 5.08 3.06
N ILE A 15 -19.92 3.87 3.34
CA ILE A 15 -19.81 2.72 2.44
C ILE A 15 -20.43 3.01 1.07
N SER A 16 -21.57 3.69 1.01
CA SER A 16 -22.27 4.03 -0.24
C SER A 16 -21.45 4.93 -1.18
N ILE A 17 -20.54 5.73 -0.62
CA ILE A 17 -19.62 6.57 -1.40
C ILE A 17 -18.37 5.74 -1.73
N ARG A 18 -17.83 4.95 -0.77
CA ARG A 18 -16.65 4.09 -1.03
C ARG A 18 -16.92 3.08 -2.16
N GLU A 19 -18.13 2.53 -2.25
CA GLU A 19 -18.55 1.66 -3.36
C GLU A 19 -18.43 2.36 -4.72
N LYS A 20 -18.88 3.62 -4.81
CA LYS A 20 -18.75 4.42 -6.04
C LYS A 20 -17.30 4.75 -6.36
N LEU A 21 -16.48 4.99 -5.33
CA LEU A 21 -15.04 5.29 -5.47
C LEU A 21 -14.21 4.06 -5.81
N SER A 22 -14.73 2.83 -5.68
CA SER A 22 -13.98 1.60 -5.89
C SER A 22 -13.44 1.50 -7.32
N PHE A 23 -12.14 1.22 -7.42
CA PHE A 23 -11.44 0.88 -8.66
C PHE A 23 -11.12 -0.63 -8.69
N SER A 24 -12.15 -1.46 -8.61
CA SER A 24 -12.01 -2.93 -8.65
C SER A 24 -11.72 -3.43 -10.07
N ASP A 25 -12.26 -2.78 -11.10
CA ASP A 25 -12.06 -3.10 -12.51
C ASP A 25 -10.73 -2.53 -13.05
N GLU A 26 -10.00 -3.35 -13.83
CA GLU A 26 -8.73 -2.96 -14.43
C GLU A 26 -8.84 -1.78 -15.41
N ASN A 27 -9.95 -1.69 -16.16
CA ASN A 27 -10.15 -0.60 -17.11
C ASN A 27 -10.32 0.73 -16.36
N ARG A 28 -11.09 0.74 -15.28
CA ARG A 28 -11.23 1.93 -14.42
C ARG A 28 -9.89 2.31 -13.79
N LYS A 29 -9.07 1.34 -13.35
CA LYS A 29 -7.72 1.61 -12.84
C LYS A 29 -6.82 2.24 -13.89
N LYS A 30 -6.83 1.73 -15.12
CA LYS A 30 -6.07 2.30 -16.23
C LYS A 30 -6.52 3.72 -16.56
N GLU A 31 -7.83 3.96 -16.57
CA GLU A 31 -8.38 5.26 -16.92
C GLU A 31 -8.06 6.33 -15.87
N ILE A 32 -8.16 6.02 -14.57
CA ILE A 32 -7.73 6.99 -13.56
C ILE A 32 -6.24 7.29 -13.68
N LEU A 33 -5.36 6.30 -13.84
CA LEU A 33 -3.92 6.54 -14.02
C LEU A 33 -3.64 7.40 -15.28
N ARG A 34 -4.36 7.16 -16.37
CA ARG A 34 -4.27 7.97 -17.60
C ARG A 34 -4.65 9.43 -17.35
N LEU A 35 -5.75 9.68 -16.62
CA LEU A 35 -6.20 11.04 -16.28
C LEU A 35 -5.17 11.76 -15.39
N LEU A 36 -4.60 11.05 -14.42
CA LEU A 36 -3.58 11.62 -13.52
C LEU A 36 -2.30 11.97 -14.31
N SER A 37 -1.84 11.07 -15.19
CA SER A 37 -0.65 11.29 -16.01
C SER A 37 -0.83 12.36 -17.11
N ALA A 38 -2.05 12.81 -17.37
CA ALA A 38 -2.31 13.90 -18.29
C ALA A 38 -1.92 15.29 -17.74
N ASN A 39 -1.70 15.40 -16.44
CA ASN A 39 -1.21 16.63 -15.81
C ASN A 39 0.32 16.58 -15.69
N GLU A 40 1.02 17.49 -16.36
CA GLU A 40 2.48 17.58 -16.36
C GLU A 40 3.11 17.83 -14.98
N ASN A 41 2.33 18.32 -14.02
CA ASN A 41 2.75 18.51 -12.63
C ASN A 41 2.71 17.22 -11.81
N ILE A 42 2.15 16.12 -12.33
CA ILE A 42 2.14 14.80 -11.70
C ILE A 42 3.18 13.92 -12.41
N ALA A 43 4.35 13.77 -11.77
CA ALA A 43 5.43 12.98 -12.34
C ALA A 43 5.19 11.47 -12.19
N GLU A 44 4.64 11.05 -11.04
CA GLU A 44 4.33 9.65 -10.74
C GLU A 44 3.03 9.56 -9.95
N SER A 45 2.25 8.50 -10.17
CA SER A 45 1.03 8.24 -9.41
C SER A 45 0.67 6.76 -9.34
N MET A 46 0.06 6.35 -8.23
CA MET A 46 -0.55 5.04 -8.05
C MET A 46 -1.89 5.15 -7.33
N VAL A 47 -2.76 4.17 -7.53
CA VAL A 47 -4.08 4.09 -6.89
C VAL A 47 -4.20 2.76 -6.16
N LEU A 48 -4.39 2.82 -4.84
CA LEU A 48 -4.73 1.68 -4.00
C LEU A 48 -6.24 1.67 -3.78
N SER A 49 -6.92 0.61 -4.17
CA SER A 49 -8.36 0.42 -3.94
C SER A 49 -8.60 -0.93 -3.30
N THR A 50 -9.18 -0.91 -2.10
CA THR A 50 -9.50 -2.10 -1.30
C THR A 50 -10.93 -1.98 -0.77
N CYS A 51 -11.41 -2.97 0.00
CA CYS A 51 -12.73 -2.89 0.64
C CYS A 51 -12.87 -1.70 1.62
N ASN A 52 -11.78 -1.24 2.24
CA ASN A 52 -11.84 -0.25 3.32
C ASN A 52 -11.23 1.10 2.96
N ARG A 53 -10.58 1.24 1.79
CA ARG A 53 -9.95 2.49 1.37
C ARG A 53 -9.78 2.61 -0.13
N VAL A 54 -9.84 3.85 -0.57
CA VAL A 54 -9.34 4.27 -1.88
C VAL A 54 -8.31 5.36 -1.65
N GLU A 55 -7.10 5.17 -2.15
CA GLU A 55 -6.01 6.12 -1.97
C GLU A 55 -5.31 6.40 -3.29
N VAL A 56 -4.97 7.66 -3.50
CA VAL A 56 -4.07 8.10 -4.57
C VAL A 56 -2.79 8.59 -3.92
N PHE A 57 -1.68 7.95 -4.26
CA PHE A 57 -0.35 8.38 -3.86
C PHE A 57 0.40 8.90 -5.07
N ALA A 58 0.95 10.12 -5.00
CA ALA A 58 1.57 10.77 -6.14
C ALA A 58 2.83 11.57 -5.77
N TYR A 59 3.70 11.76 -6.77
CA TYR A 59 4.89 12.59 -6.70
C TYR A 59 4.74 13.76 -7.67
N VAL A 60 4.67 14.98 -7.15
CA VAL A 60 4.15 16.15 -7.86
C VAL A 60 5.02 17.39 -7.70
N SER A 61 4.91 18.36 -8.63
CA SER A 61 5.61 19.64 -8.54
C SER A 61 4.80 20.73 -7.83
N GLN A 62 3.47 20.71 -7.95
CA GLN A 62 2.54 21.72 -7.41
C GLN A 62 1.41 21.03 -6.61
N PRO A 63 1.60 20.78 -5.29
CA PRO A 63 0.68 19.98 -4.48
C PRO A 63 -0.77 20.43 -4.56
N SER A 64 -1.07 21.69 -4.29
CA SER A 64 -2.45 22.22 -4.24
C SER A 64 -3.19 22.12 -5.58
N GLU A 65 -2.48 22.30 -6.71
CA GLU A 65 -3.05 22.16 -8.04
C GLU A 65 -3.29 20.68 -8.36
N CYS A 66 -2.32 19.82 -8.03
CA CYS A 66 -2.42 18.39 -8.27
C CYS A 66 -3.52 17.75 -7.42
N VAL A 67 -3.71 18.16 -6.18
CA VAL A 67 -4.84 17.70 -5.34
C VAL A 67 -6.17 17.99 -6.01
N ARG A 68 -6.37 19.23 -6.48
CA ARG A 68 -7.61 19.59 -7.21
C ARG A 68 -7.79 18.75 -8.48
N HIS A 69 -6.72 18.53 -9.24
CA HIS A 69 -6.78 17.71 -10.45
C HIS A 69 -7.14 16.25 -10.14
N ILE A 70 -6.56 15.66 -9.09
CA ILE A 70 -6.82 14.28 -8.65
C ILE A 70 -8.30 14.14 -8.22
N LEU A 71 -8.79 15.04 -7.37
CA LEU A 71 -10.19 15.02 -6.94
C LEU A 71 -11.17 15.19 -8.10
N ASN A 72 -10.87 16.07 -9.07
CA ASN A 72 -11.67 16.22 -10.29
C ASN A 72 -11.66 14.94 -11.14
N SER A 73 -10.50 14.30 -11.30
CA SER A 73 -10.37 13.05 -12.05
C SER A 73 -11.19 11.92 -11.41
N ILE A 74 -11.15 11.82 -10.09
CA ILE A 74 -11.98 10.87 -9.34
C ILE A 74 -13.46 11.21 -9.53
N SER A 75 -13.86 12.49 -9.40
CA SER A 75 -15.25 12.93 -9.59
C SER A 75 -15.79 12.56 -10.97
N ILE A 76 -15.02 12.78 -12.02
CA ILE A 76 -15.42 12.45 -13.41
C ILE A 76 -15.67 10.94 -13.56
N LEU A 77 -14.79 10.10 -13.02
CA LEU A 77 -14.90 8.63 -13.22
C LEU A 77 -15.94 7.98 -12.29
N THR A 78 -16.18 8.56 -11.13
CA THR A 78 -17.04 7.96 -10.12
C THR A 78 -18.42 8.59 -10.03
N LEU A 79 -18.61 9.74 -10.70
CA LEU A 79 -19.80 10.58 -10.64
C LEU A 79 -20.14 11.08 -9.22
N VAL A 80 -19.19 11.00 -8.29
CA VAL A 80 -19.30 11.62 -6.96
C VAL A 80 -18.95 13.10 -7.10
N PRO A 81 -19.81 14.03 -6.61
CA PRO A 81 -19.53 15.47 -6.72
C PRO A 81 -18.20 15.86 -6.07
N TYR A 82 -17.48 16.81 -6.69
CA TYR A 82 -16.17 17.29 -6.21
C TYR A 82 -16.23 17.74 -4.74
N ASP A 83 -17.23 18.55 -4.37
CA ASP A 83 -17.39 19.06 -2.98
C ASP A 83 -17.56 17.92 -1.97
N ALA A 84 -18.24 16.85 -2.37
CA ALA A 84 -18.42 15.66 -1.54
C ALA A 84 -17.13 14.88 -1.34
N LEU A 85 -16.24 14.87 -2.34
CA LEU A 85 -14.91 14.30 -2.24
C LEU A 85 -13.98 15.15 -1.38
N GLU A 86 -13.95 16.47 -1.63
CA GLU A 86 -13.10 17.41 -0.91
C GLU A 86 -13.39 17.39 0.61
N LEU A 87 -14.67 17.32 0.99
CA LEU A 87 -15.07 17.25 2.39
C LEU A 87 -14.60 15.96 3.11
N ARG A 88 -14.40 14.87 2.36
CA ARG A 88 -14.08 13.54 2.90
C ARG A 88 -12.63 13.11 2.69
N ALA A 89 -11.90 13.83 1.88
CA ALA A 89 -10.51 13.49 1.59
C ALA A 89 -9.59 13.83 2.76
N ASP A 90 -8.88 12.85 3.29
CA ASP A 90 -7.68 13.11 4.08
C ASP A 90 -6.51 13.34 3.13
N ILE A 91 -5.90 14.51 3.22
CA ILE A 91 -4.81 14.93 2.33
C ILE A 91 -3.53 15.06 3.16
N TYR A 92 -2.51 14.35 2.75
CA TYR A 92 -1.19 14.34 3.38
C TYR A 92 -0.14 14.80 2.38
N GLU A 93 0.82 15.59 2.85
CA GLU A 93 1.93 16.10 2.04
C GLU A 93 3.28 15.69 2.66
N ASP A 94 4.27 15.43 1.83
CA ASP A 94 5.67 15.12 2.16
C ASP A 94 5.83 14.14 3.34
N ASP A 95 6.30 14.59 4.50
CA ASP A 95 6.50 13.75 5.69
C ASP A 95 5.19 13.05 6.09
N GLY A 96 4.06 13.76 6.03
CA GLY A 96 2.74 13.22 6.31
C GLY A 96 2.34 12.13 5.31
N ALA A 97 2.60 12.33 4.01
CA ALA A 97 2.28 11.37 2.96
C ALA A 97 3.11 10.08 3.09
N ILE A 98 4.39 10.20 3.36
CA ILE A 98 5.28 9.05 3.57
C ILE A 98 4.96 8.32 4.88
N HIS A 99 4.70 9.07 5.95
CA HIS A 99 4.27 8.49 7.24
C HIS A 99 2.98 7.69 7.06
N HIS A 100 1.98 8.26 6.37
CA HIS A 100 0.72 7.59 6.07
C HIS A 100 0.94 6.33 5.23
N LEU A 101 1.71 6.41 4.14
CA LEU A 101 2.05 5.24 3.32
C LEU A 101 2.70 4.12 4.14
N PHE A 102 3.62 4.45 5.06
CA PHE A 102 4.27 3.45 5.91
C PHE A 102 3.34 2.86 6.96
N ALA A 103 2.42 3.67 7.50
CA ALA A 103 1.37 3.19 8.40
C ALA A 103 0.43 2.21 7.67
N VAL A 104 0.02 2.55 6.43
CA VAL A 104 -0.79 1.67 5.57
C VAL A 104 -0.03 0.38 5.23
N ALA A 105 1.21 0.47 4.77
CA ALA A 105 2.05 -0.69 4.45
C ALA A 105 2.26 -1.63 5.66
N SER A 106 2.22 -1.05 6.87
CA SER A 106 2.39 -1.77 8.15
C SER A 106 1.07 -2.21 8.77
N SER A 107 -0.05 -2.02 8.07
CA SER A 107 -1.41 -2.37 8.55
C SER A 107 -1.83 -1.65 9.85
N LEU A 108 -1.26 -0.48 10.13
CA LEU A 108 -1.59 0.30 11.33
C LEU A 108 -2.82 1.18 11.12
N ASP A 109 -3.06 1.58 9.86
CA ASP A 109 -4.22 2.35 9.47
C ASP A 109 -5.31 1.48 8.80
N SER A 110 -5.33 0.20 9.07
CA SER A 110 -6.37 -0.73 8.62
C SER A 110 -7.50 -0.79 9.65
N LEU A 111 -8.72 -1.17 9.19
CA LEU A 111 -9.86 -1.46 10.05
C LEU A 111 -9.47 -2.39 11.19
N VAL A 112 -8.64 -3.34 10.85
CA VAL A 112 -8.06 -4.28 11.79
C VAL A 112 -6.54 -4.13 11.78
N ILE A 113 -6.02 -3.55 12.85
CA ILE A 113 -4.58 -3.32 13.00
C ILE A 113 -3.83 -4.65 12.95
N GLY A 114 -2.84 -4.75 12.04
CA GLY A 114 -1.98 -5.93 11.88
C GLY A 114 -2.45 -6.93 10.81
N GLU A 115 -3.49 -6.62 10.03
CA GLU A 115 -3.90 -7.44 8.89
C GLU A 115 -2.83 -7.42 7.78
N THR A 116 -2.31 -8.60 7.41
CA THR A 116 -1.17 -8.68 6.48
C THR A 116 -1.54 -8.47 5.01
N GLN A 117 -2.83 -8.47 4.66
CA GLN A 117 -3.30 -8.39 3.27
C GLN A 117 -2.98 -7.06 2.60
N ILE A 118 -3.08 -5.94 3.34
CA ILE A 118 -2.87 -4.60 2.77
C ILE A 118 -1.46 -4.41 2.19
N ALA A 119 -0.44 -5.06 2.77
CA ALA A 119 0.92 -4.99 2.23
C ALA A 119 1.02 -5.67 0.85
N GLY A 120 0.29 -6.77 0.64
CA GLY A 120 0.16 -7.43 -0.67
C GLY A 120 -0.57 -6.54 -1.67
N GLN A 121 -1.72 -6.00 -1.29
CA GLN A 121 -2.54 -5.12 -2.12
C GLN A 121 -1.79 -3.84 -2.52
N LEU A 122 -1.00 -3.26 -1.61
CA LEU A 122 -0.15 -2.10 -1.90
C LEU A 122 0.92 -2.44 -2.95
N LYS A 123 1.55 -3.61 -2.84
CA LYS A 123 2.53 -4.10 -3.82
C LYS A 123 1.89 -4.36 -5.18
N GLU A 124 0.69 -4.93 -5.23
CA GLU A 124 -0.06 -5.16 -6.48
C GLU A 124 -0.46 -3.83 -7.13
N ALA A 125 -0.95 -2.86 -6.34
CA ALA A 125 -1.30 -1.53 -6.83
C ALA A 125 -0.08 -0.79 -7.42
N PHE A 126 1.06 -0.85 -6.74
CA PHE A 126 2.32 -0.31 -7.26
C PHE A 126 2.73 -1.00 -8.56
N LYS A 127 2.75 -2.34 -8.59
CA LYS A 127 3.11 -3.11 -9.78
C LYS A 127 2.21 -2.73 -10.96
N PHE A 128 0.90 -2.66 -10.74
CA PHE A 128 -0.06 -2.25 -11.77
C PHE A 128 0.24 -0.86 -12.33
N ALA A 129 0.51 0.13 -11.46
CA ALA A 129 0.85 1.48 -11.87
C ALA A 129 2.20 1.54 -12.62
N TYR A 130 3.19 0.77 -12.17
CA TYR A 130 4.51 0.66 -12.81
C TYR A 130 4.40 0.04 -14.22
N ASP A 131 3.67 -1.06 -14.34
CA ASP A 131 3.47 -1.76 -15.63
C ASP A 131 2.68 -0.89 -16.64
N ASN A 132 1.88 0.07 -16.16
CA ASN A 132 1.18 1.06 -17.00
C ASN A 132 1.93 2.39 -17.17
N GLY A 133 3.19 2.49 -16.72
CA GLY A 133 4.05 3.66 -16.91
C GLY A 133 3.69 4.89 -16.06
N SER A 134 2.84 4.73 -15.03
CA SER A 134 2.43 5.81 -14.13
C SER A 134 3.32 5.95 -12.91
N CYS A 135 4.17 4.96 -12.60
CA CYS A 135 5.14 4.98 -11.52
C CYS A 135 6.56 4.80 -12.04
N ALA A 136 7.52 5.39 -11.33
CA ALA A 136 8.94 5.25 -11.56
C ALA A 136 9.69 5.17 -10.22
N ASP A 137 10.91 5.66 -10.15
CA ASP A 137 11.84 5.46 -9.04
C ASP A 137 11.36 6.06 -7.71
N ASN A 138 10.69 7.24 -7.73
CA ASN A 138 10.34 7.93 -6.49
C ASN A 138 9.29 7.17 -5.67
N ILE A 139 8.22 6.71 -6.33
CA ILE A 139 7.20 5.88 -5.67
C ILE A 139 7.77 4.49 -5.37
N SER A 140 8.60 3.91 -6.26
CA SER A 140 9.26 2.62 -6.03
C SER A 140 10.07 2.64 -4.73
N TYR A 141 10.87 3.67 -4.51
CA TYR A 141 11.64 3.80 -3.26
C TYR A 141 10.75 3.93 -2.03
N ALA A 142 9.68 4.73 -2.11
CA ALA A 142 8.72 4.87 -1.01
C ALA A 142 8.07 3.52 -0.64
N ILE A 143 7.66 2.73 -1.65
CA ILE A 143 7.10 1.39 -1.44
C ILE A 143 8.12 0.42 -0.83
N HIS A 144 9.38 0.45 -1.28
CA HIS A 144 10.45 -0.37 -0.70
C HIS A 144 10.71 -0.03 0.78
N PHE A 145 10.78 1.26 1.12
CA PHE A 145 10.92 1.69 2.51
C PHE A 145 9.70 1.32 3.35
N GLY A 146 8.48 1.42 2.80
CA GLY A 146 7.25 0.96 3.44
C GLY A 146 7.29 -0.55 3.76
N ALA A 147 7.76 -1.37 2.83
CA ALA A 147 7.94 -2.80 3.05
C ALA A 147 8.99 -3.10 4.14
N LYS A 148 10.11 -2.36 4.16
CA LYS A 148 11.15 -2.43 5.20
C LYS A 148 10.58 -2.03 6.57
N CYS A 149 9.79 -0.94 6.62
CA CYS A 149 9.09 -0.48 7.82
C CYS A 149 8.16 -1.56 8.37
N ALA A 150 7.28 -2.11 7.53
CA ALA A 150 6.38 -3.19 7.89
C ALA A 150 7.12 -4.43 8.43
N SER A 151 8.28 -4.77 7.84
CA SER A 151 9.12 -5.87 8.32
C SER A 151 9.70 -5.58 9.71
N LYS A 152 10.21 -4.34 9.94
CA LYS A 152 10.76 -3.91 11.23
C LYS A 152 9.69 -3.94 12.33
N ILE A 153 8.47 -3.49 12.03
CA ILE A 153 7.33 -3.52 12.95
C ILE A 153 6.94 -4.96 13.30
N ARG A 154 6.85 -5.86 12.30
CA ARG A 154 6.56 -7.28 12.56
C ARG A 154 7.60 -7.97 13.43
N ALA A 155 8.86 -7.57 13.31
CA ALA A 155 9.94 -8.11 14.16
C ALA A 155 9.91 -7.56 15.59
N ALA A 156 9.52 -6.28 15.76
CA ALA A 156 9.54 -5.56 17.03
C ALA A 156 8.25 -5.71 17.88
N THR A 157 7.14 -6.11 17.24
CA THR A 157 5.81 -6.14 17.87
C THR A 157 5.09 -7.47 17.66
N THR A 158 4.07 -7.73 18.45
CA THR A 158 3.18 -8.89 18.26
C THR A 158 1.93 -8.54 17.43
N ILE A 159 1.87 -7.35 16.87
CA ILE A 159 0.70 -6.79 16.19
C ILE A 159 0.20 -7.71 15.04
N SER A 160 1.12 -8.40 14.36
CA SER A 160 0.80 -9.30 13.24
C SER A 160 0.70 -10.78 13.63
N LYS A 161 0.92 -11.15 14.91
CA LYS A 161 0.92 -12.56 15.32
C LYS A 161 -0.48 -13.17 15.42
N ASN A 162 -1.49 -12.34 15.63
CA ASN A 162 -2.91 -12.73 15.60
C ASN A 162 -3.68 -11.70 14.75
N PRO A 163 -3.59 -11.75 13.42
CA PRO A 163 -4.31 -10.82 12.59
C PRO A 163 -5.82 -11.07 12.78
N VAL A 164 -6.52 -10.08 13.29
CA VAL A 164 -7.97 -10.05 13.22
C VAL A 164 -8.27 -9.50 11.81
N SER A 165 -8.91 -10.25 10.95
CA SER A 165 -9.40 -9.78 9.66
C SER A 165 -10.90 -9.54 9.74
N VAL A 166 -11.46 -8.75 8.80
CA VAL A 166 -12.93 -8.62 8.67
C VAL A 166 -13.57 -10.01 8.61
N SER A 167 -12.95 -10.94 7.87
CA SER A 167 -13.38 -12.34 7.80
C SER A 167 -13.34 -13.03 9.16
N SER A 168 -12.31 -12.81 9.99
CA SER A 168 -12.24 -13.40 11.33
C SER A 168 -13.24 -12.80 12.29
N VAL A 169 -13.54 -11.50 12.16
CA VAL A 169 -14.58 -10.81 12.94
C VAL A 169 -15.96 -11.32 12.57
N ALA A 170 -16.25 -11.51 11.29
CA ALA A 170 -17.49 -12.09 10.80
C ALA A 170 -17.72 -13.50 11.39
N VAL A 171 -16.67 -14.34 11.41
CA VAL A 171 -16.74 -15.67 12.04
C VAL A 171 -16.88 -15.59 13.56
N ALA A 172 -16.24 -14.63 14.21
CA ALA A 172 -16.39 -14.38 15.65
C ALA A 172 -17.82 -13.94 15.98
N LYS A 173 -18.44 -13.08 15.15
CA LYS A 173 -19.84 -12.68 15.29
C LYS A 173 -20.79 -13.86 15.11
N ALA A 174 -20.53 -14.72 14.14
CA ALA A 174 -21.30 -15.96 13.99
C ALA A 174 -21.20 -16.86 15.25
N LYS A 175 -20.01 -16.94 15.88
CA LYS A 175 -19.83 -17.65 17.17
C LYS A 175 -20.58 -16.99 18.31
N GLU A 176 -20.62 -15.67 18.37
CA GLU A 176 -21.39 -14.94 19.40
C GLU A 176 -22.87 -15.28 19.30
N ILE A 177 -23.41 -15.37 18.06
CA ILE A 177 -24.81 -15.68 17.80
C ILE A 177 -25.17 -17.13 18.17
N TYR A 178 -24.34 -18.09 17.77
CA TYR A 178 -24.66 -19.52 17.91
C TYR A 178 -23.96 -20.23 19.09
N GLY A 179 -22.99 -19.57 19.73
CA GLY A 179 -22.14 -20.18 20.75
C GLY A 179 -21.10 -21.14 20.18
N ASN A 180 -21.56 -22.25 19.60
CA ASN A 180 -20.70 -23.26 18.96
C ASN A 180 -21.09 -23.46 17.49
N LEU A 181 -20.13 -23.31 16.60
CA LEU A 181 -20.32 -23.49 15.16
C LEU A 181 -19.97 -24.92 14.67
N GLY A 182 -19.39 -25.77 15.53
CA GLY A 182 -18.90 -27.10 15.14
C GLY A 182 -20.01 -27.96 14.57
N GLY A 183 -19.80 -28.54 13.39
CA GLY A 183 -20.77 -29.36 12.66
C GLY A 183 -21.80 -28.58 11.84
N MET A 184 -21.86 -27.24 11.95
CA MET A 184 -22.68 -26.42 11.05
C MET A 184 -22.09 -26.39 9.65
N THR A 185 -22.93 -25.97 8.69
CA THR A 185 -22.49 -25.71 7.31
C THR A 185 -22.67 -24.25 7.00
N ALA A 186 -21.62 -23.63 6.44
CA ALA A 186 -21.63 -22.26 5.95
C ALA A 186 -21.49 -22.24 4.43
N VAL A 187 -22.23 -21.36 3.76
CA VAL A 187 -22.07 -21.07 2.34
C VAL A 187 -21.14 -19.87 2.21
N VAL A 188 -20.08 -20.01 1.41
CA VAL A 188 -19.14 -18.93 1.13
C VAL A 188 -19.21 -18.59 -0.36
N VAL A 189 -19.66 -17.39 -0.66
CA VAL A 189 -19.83 -16.87 -2.02
C VAL A 189 -18.59 -16.07 -2.41
N GLY A 190 -17.90 -16.52 -3.47
CA GLY A 190 -16.61 -16.00 -3.90
C GLY A 190 -15.45 -16.94 -3.56
N ALA A 191 -14.36 -16.82 -4.33
CA ALA A 191 -13.12 -17.58 -4.14
C ALA A 191 -11.89 -16.64 -4.14
N GLY A 192 -12.06 -15.42 -3.69
CA GLY A 192 -11.00 -14.43 -3.50
C GLY A 192 -10.26 -14.58 -2.16
N GLN A 193 -9.32 -13.69 -1.88
CA GLN A 193 -8.52 -13.71 -0.65
C GLN A 193 -9.37 -13.63 0.62
N MET A 194 -10.41 -12.77 0.63
CA MET A 194 -11.30 -12.60 1.78
C MET A 194 -12.13 -13.85 2.03
N SER A 195 -12.66 -14.47 0.96
CA SER A 195 -13.39 -15.74 1.03
C SER A 195 -12.50 -16.87 1.55
N ALA A 196 -11.25 -16.98 1.04
CA ALA A 196 -10.28 -17.96 1.50
C ALA A 196 -9.98 -17.84 3.00
N LEU A 197 -9.86 -16.59 3.48
CA LEU A 197 -9.60 -16.32 4.90
C LEU A 197 -10.83 -16.67 5.76
N ALA A 198 -12.04 -16.31 5.32
CA ALA A 198 -13.28 -16.70 5.98
C ALA A 198 -13.41 -18.23 6.07
N CYS A 199 -13.15 -18.94 4.98
CA CYS A 199 -13.13 -20.40 4.96
C CYS A 199 -12.15 -20.98 5.99
N LYS A 200 -10.91 -20.48 6.06
CA LYS A 200 -9.90 -20.94 7.03
C LYS A 200 -10.38 -20.77 8.47
N HIS A 201 -10.98 -19.64 8.82
CA HIS A 201 -11.52 -19.39 10.16
C HIS A 201 -12.75 -20.26 10.48
N LEU A 202 -13.64 -20.49 9.50
CA LEU A 202 -14.78 -21.38 9.63
C LEU A 202 -14.32 -22.84 9.87
N ILE A 203 -13.39 -23.33 9.05
CA ILE A 203 -12.82 -24.69 9.16
C ILE A 203 -12.08 -24.87 10.50
N ALA A 204 -11.32 -23.87 10.95
CA ALA A 204 -10.69 -23.88 12.28
C ALA A 204 -11.73 -23.97 13.41
N SER A 205 -12.97 -23.58 13.15
CA SER A 205 -14.13 -23.71 14.05
C SER A 205 -14.94 -25.00 13.82
N LYS A 206 -14.42 -25.93 13.00
CA LYS A 206 -15.06 -27.21 12.63
C LYS A 206 -16.39 -27.03 11.89
N VAL A 207 -16.50 -25.98 11.08
CA VAL A 207 -17.63 -25.71 10.19
C VAL A 207 -17.36 -26.36 8.83
N ASN A 208 -18.35 -27.01 8.25
CA ASN A 208 -18.31 -27.47 6.86
C ASN A 208 -18.55 -26.26 5.94
N VAL A 209 -17.73 -26.10 4.90
CA VAL A 209 -17.82 -24.96 4.01
C VAL A 209 -18.25 -25.39 2.61
N ILE A 210 -19.24 -24.70 2.04
CA ILE A 210 -19.65 -24.87 0.64
C ILE A 210 -19.24 -23.59 -0.09
N ILE A 211 -18.27 -23.70 -0.99
CA ILE A 211 -17.76 -22.58 -1.80
C ILE A 211 -18.60 -22.49 -3.08
N VAL A 212 -19.14 -21.30 -3.33
CA VAL A 212 -19.89 -20.97 -4.55
C VAL A 212 -19.17 -19.86 -5.27
N ASN A 213 -18.70 -20.07 -6.49
CA ASN A 213 -18.01 -19.08 -7.29
C ASN A 213 -18.36 -19.20 -8.78
N ARG A 214 -18.43 -18.07 -9.51
CA ARG A 214 -18.68 -18.09 -10.96
C ARG A 214 -17.57 -18.83 -11.72
N ASP A 215 -16.31 -18.60 -11.33
CA ASP A 215 -15.15 -19.33 -11.85
C ASP A 215 -14.92 -20.59 -11.02
N GLN A 216 -15.31 -21.74 -11.59
CA GLN A 216 -15.19 -23.04 -10.95
C GLN A 216 -13.74 -23.48 -10.74
N ASN A 217 -12.80 -23.01 -11.57
CA ASN A 217 -11.37 -23.34 -11.41
C ASN A 217 -10.82 -22.71 -10.13
N ARG A 218 -11.12 -21.42 -9.89
CA ARG A 218 -10.74 -20.74 -8.64
C ARG A 218 -11.37 -21.38 -7.41
N ALA A 219 -12.62 -21.82 -7.51
CA ALA A 219 -13.27 -22.55 -6.41
C ALA A 219 -12.56 -23.87 -6.13
N ALA A 220 -12.16 -24.62 -7.16
CA ALA A 220 -11.45 -25.89 -7.03
C ALA A 220 -10.03 -25.70 -6.46
N GLU A 221 -9.29 -24.66 -6.87
CA GLU A 221 -8.00 -24.31 -6.29
C GLU A 221 -8.13 -24.04 -4.79
N LEU A 222 -9.12 -23.22 -4.40
CA LEU A 222 -9.39 -22.90 -3.01
C LEU A 222 -9.81 -24.16 -2.20
N GLN A 223 -10.66 -25.03 -2.75
CA GLN A 223 -11.03 -26.29 -2.10
C GLN A 223 -9.82 -27.17 -1.84
N ASN A 224 -8.93 -27.31 -2.83
CA ASN A 224 -7.70 -28.12 -2.70
C ASN A 224 -6.77 -27.59 -1.59
N GLU A 225 -6.71 -26.26 -1.41
CA GLU A 225 -5.94 -25.65 -0.31
C GLU A 225 -6.58 -25.90 1.06
N LEU A 226 -7.91 -25.97 1.14
CA LEU A 226 -8.66 -26.03 2.40
C LEU A 226 -8.91 -27.46 2.92
N GLY A 227 -8.87 -28.47 2.06
CA GLY A 227 -9.02 -29.87 2.42
C GLY A 227 -10.48 -30.36 2.57
N GLU A 228 -10.68 -31.43 3.33
CA GLU A 228 -11.91 -32.23 3.34
C GLU A 228 -13.17 -31.51 3.88
N LEU A 229 -13.03 -30.50 4.71
CA LEU A 229 -14.18 -29.74 5.22
C LEU A 229 -14.72 -28.69 4.23
N ALA A 230 -14.05 -28.52 3.07
CA ALA A 230 -14.49 -27.66 2.00
C ALA A 230 -15.07 -28.47 0.84
N SER A 231 -16.19 -28.01 0.32
CA SER A 231 -16.84 -28.55 -0.88
C SER A 231 -17.17 -27.39 -1.83
N ILE A 232 -17.36 -27.69 -3.11
CA ILE A 232 -17.76 -26.70 -4.12
C ILE A 232 -19.20 -26.98 -4.58
N ALA A 233 -19.91 -25.91 -4.89
CA ALA A 233 -21.20 -26.02 -5.57
C ALA A 233 -21.20 -25.07 -6.81
N PRO A 234 -21.91 -25.45 -7.87
CA PRO A 234 -22.07 -24.61 -9.04
C PRO A 234 -22.86 -23.35 -8.70
N TRP A 235 -22.57 -22.26 -9.45
CA TRP A 235 -23.17 -20.94 -9.23
C TRP A 235 -24.68 -20.94 -9.29
N GLU A 236 -25.27 -21.77 -10.15
CA GLU A 236 -26.72 -21.94 -10.37
C GLU A 236 -27.44 -22.41 -9.12
N ARG A 237 -26.73 -23.05 -8.18
CA ARG A 237 -27.29 -23.51 -6.91
C ARG A 237 -27.24 -22.47 -5.79
N LEU A 238 -26.75 -21.26 -6.06
CA LEU A 238 -26.62 -20.19 -5.05
C LEU A 238 -27.97 -19.97 -4.32
N GLY A 239 -29.05 -19.74 -5.06
CA GLY A 239 -30.39 -19.53 -4.48
C GLY A 239 -30.83 -20.67 -3.57
N GLU A 240 -30.70 -21.95 -4.01
CA GLU A 240 -30.99 -23.12 -3.19
C GLU A 240 -30.20 -23.13 -1.88
N LEU A 241 -28.88 -22.84 -1.96
CA LEU A 241 -27.99 -22.97 -0.82
C LEU A 241 -28.20 -21.86 0.22
N ILE A 242 -28.41 -20.59 -0.19
CA ILE A 242 -28.68 -19.49 0.74
C ILE A 242 -30.05 -19.60 1.43
N ASN A 243 -30.99 -20.36 0.84
CA ASN A 243 -32.27 -20.63 1.44
C ASN A 243 -32.27 -21.90 2.33
N ARG A 244 -31.28 -22.77 2.18
CA ARG A 244 -31.12 -24.00 2.94
C ARG A 244 -30.29 -23.86 4.21
N TYR A 245 -29.26 -22.99 4.18
CA TYR A 245 -28.29 -22.87 5.26
C TYR A 245 -28.44 -21.58 6.03
N GLN A 246 -28.03 -21.57 7.30
CA GLN A 246 -28.20 -20.45 8.21
C GLN A 246 -27.05 -19.45 8.17
N LEU A 247 -25.85 -19.90 7.76
CA LEU A 247 -24.64 -19.09 7.74
C LEU A 247 -24.18 -18.84 6.30
N ILE A 248 -24.21 -17.59 5.87
CA ILE A 248 -23.83 -17.18 4.54
C ILE A 248 -22.75 -16.09 4.65
N PHE A 249 -21.62 -16.27 3.98
CA PHE A 249 -20.54 -15.30 3.88
C PHE A 249 -20.35 -14.92 2.41
N SER A 250 -20.36 -13.63 2.09
CA SER A 250 -20.14 -13.17 0.72
C SER A 250 -18.93 -12.24 0.65
N ALA A 251 -18.06 -12.53 -0.32
CA ALA A 251 -16.84 -11.77 -0.58
C ALA A 251 -16.43 -11.92 -2.06
N THR A 252 -17.26 -11.42 -2.96
CA THR A 252 -16.96 -11.45 -4.40
C THR A 252 -16.29 -10.16 -4.86
N GLY A 253 -15.84 -10.13 -6.11
CA GLY A 253 -15.38 -8.89 -6.77
C GLY A 253 -16.43 -8.35 -7.75
N ALA A 254 -17.71 -8.62 -7.51
CA ALA A 254 -18.77 -8.14 -8.38
C ALA A 254 -18.97 -6.63 -8.21
N ASN A 255 -19.35 -5.95 -9.31
CA ASN A 255 -19.67 -4.53 -9.28
C ASN A 255 -21.13 -4.27 -8.87
N GLU A 256 -21.95 -5.30 -8.86
CA GLU A 256 -23.37 -5.26 -8.52
C GLU A 256 -23.67 -6.37 -7.50
N PRO A 257 -24.68 -6.18 -6.63
CA PRO A 257 -25.08 -7.18 -5.67
C PRO A 257 -25.39 -8.53 -6.33
N VAL A 258 -24.90 -9.61 -5.72
CA VAL A 258 -25.08 -10.98 -6.22
C VAL A 258 -26.17 -11.74 -5.44
N ILE A 259 -26.55 -11.25 -4.27
CA ILE A 259 -27.64 -11.75 -3.45
C ILE A 259 -28.67 -10.64 -3.28
N THR A 260 -29.81 -10.81 -3.92
CA THR A 260 -30.94 -9.86 -3.95
C THR A 260 -32.23 -10.53 -3.48
N ASP A 261 -33.27 -9.77 -3.26
CA ASP A 261 -34.59 -10.28 -2.83
C ASP A 261 -35.14 -11.37 -3.76
N GLU A 262 -34.77 -11.36 -5.05
CA GLU A 262 -35.22 -12.36 -6.03
C GLU A 262 -34.73 -13.79 -5.72
N LEU A 263 -33.62 -13.90 -5.00
CA LEU A 263 -33.04 -15.19 -4.60
C LEU A 263 -33.53 -15.67 -3.23
N ILE A 264 -34.27 -14.85 -2.50
CA ILE A 264 -34.68 -15.15 -1.12
C ILE A 264 -36.08 -15.81 -1.09
N GLU A 265 -36.14 -16.97 -0.48
CA GLU A 265 -37.38 -17.65 -0.17
C GLU A 265 -37.71 -17.52 1.32
N MET A 266 -39.01 -17.68 1.67
CA MET A 266 -39.43 -17.71 3.08
C MET A 266 -38.86 -18.96 3.78
N ALA A 267 -38.32 -18.77 4.98
CA ALA A 267 -37.81 -19.87 5.81
C ALA A 267 -38.34 -19.72 7.25
N GLU A 268 -38.53 -20.85 7.94
CA GLU A 268 -38.96 -20.88 9.35
C GLU A 268 -37.79 -20.68 10.34
N PHE A 269 -36.58 -20.47 9.87
CA PHE A 269 -35.39 -20.29 10.68
C PHE A 269 -34.65 -19.02 10.33
N ASN A 270 -33.89 -18.47 11.30
CA ASN A 270 -33.07 -17.30 11.10
C ASN A 270 -31.84 -17.58 10.26
N ARG A 271 -31.55 -16.70 9.33
CA ARG A 271 -30.36 -16.71 8.46
C ARG A 271 -29.51 -15.48 8.74
N TYR A 272 -28.20 -15.70 8.77
CA TYR A 272 -27.22 -14.66 9.06
C TYR A 272 -26.28 -14.54 7.87
N PHE A 273 -26.34 -13.39 7.24
CA PHE A 273 -25.54 -13.04 6.08
C PHE A 273 -24.42 -12.10 6.50
N PHE A 274 -23.19 -12.46 6.16
CA PHE A 274 -21.99 -11.67 6.42
C PHE A 274 -21.44 -11.17 5.10
N ASP A 275 -21.71 -9.90 4.78
CA ASP A 275 -21.22 -9.24 3.58
C ASP A 275 -19.89 -8.59 3.89
N ILE A 276 -18.81 -9.23 3.46
CA ILE A 276 -17.44 -8.75 3.64
C ILE A 276 -16.81 -8.25 2.33
N ALA A 277 -17.66 -7.97 1.32
CA ALA A 277 -17.30 -7.40 0.04
C ALA A 277 -17.44 -5.87 0.00
N VAL A 278 -16.68 -5.22 -0.87
CA VAL A 278 -16.88 -3.83 -1.29
C VAL A 278 -16.51 -3.74 -2.77
N PRO A 279 -17.42 -3.37 -3.66
CA PRO A 279 -18.85 -3.06 -3.37
C PRO A 279 -19.57 -4.20 -2.69
N ARG A 280 -20.70 -3.88 -2.03
CA ARG A 280 -21.50 -4.91 -1.33
C ARG A 280 -22.01 -5.97 -2.30
N ASP A 281 -22.01 -7.19 -1.81
CA ASP A 281 -22.56 -8.36 -2.54
C ASP A 281 -24.05 -8.60 -2.23
N ILE A 282 -24.55 -8.02 -1.13
CA ILE A 282 -25.88 -8.34 -0.58
C ILE A 282 -26.70 -7.08 -0.52
N GLU A 283 -27.84 -7.09 -1.21
CA GLU A 283 -28.86 -6.04 -1.16
C GLU A 283 -30.23 -6.67 -0.97
N LEU A 284 -30.70 -6.67 0.29
CA LEU A 284 -31.95 -7.27 0.68
C LEU A 284 -32.86 -6.21 1.34
N SER A 285 -34.16 -6.28 1.02
CA SER A 285 -35.20 -5.60 1.77
C SER A 285 -35.31 -6.22 3.17
N TYR A 286 -35.91 -5.48 4.11
CA TYR A 286 -36.10 -5.97 5.47
C TYR A 286 -36.85 -7.31 5.49
N SER A 287 -36.35 -8.26 6.25
CA SER A 287 -36.99 -9.57 6.50
C SER A 287 -36.81 -9.95 7.98
N ASP A 288 -37.88 -10.39 8.64
CA ASP A 288 -37.87 -10.75 10.06
C ASP A 288 -36.90 -11.90 10.39
N ASN A 289 -36.60 -12.76 9.41
CA ASN A 289 -35.77 -13.95 9.58
C ASN A 289 -34.39 -13.84 8.95
N ILE A 290 -33.98 -12.64 8.51
CA ILE A 290 -32.64 -12.40 7.91
C ILE A 290 -31.95 -11.25 8.61
N SER A 291 -30.74 -11.49 9.06
CA SER A 291 -29.84 -10.43 9.56
C SER A 291 -28.64 -10.32 8.64
N VAL A 292 -28.39 -9.15 8.08
CA VAL A 292 -27.22 -8.87 7.25
C VAL A 292 -26.21 -8.06 8.09
N TYR A 293 -24.98 -8.51 8.13
CA TYR A 293 -23.85 -7.82 8.77
C TYR A 293 -22.86 -7.41 7.69
N ALA A 294 -22.83 -6.13 7.35
CA ALA A 294 -21.87 -5.56 6.42
C ALA A 294 -20.52 -5.28 7.11
N VAL A 295 -19.51 -4.91 6.33
CA VAL A 295 -18.18 -4.58 6.82
C VAL A 295 -18.23 -3.57 7.97
N ASP A 296 -19.03 -2.50 7.83
CA ASP A 296 -19.12 -1.42 8.82
C ASP A 296 -19.78 -1.87 10.15
N ASP A 297 -20.73 -2.80 10.10
CA ASP A 297 -21.36 -3.38 11.30
C ASP A 297 -20.38 -4.22 12.12
N LEU A 298 -19.43 -4.85 11.43
CA LEU A 298 -18.38 -5.66 12.05
C LEU A 298 -17.30 -4.81 12.74
N GLU A 299 -17.15 -3.53 12.34
CA GLU A 299 -16.20 -2.58 12.95
C GLU A 299 -16.42 -2.38 14.45
N GLY A 300 -17.68 -2.26 14.88
CA GLY A 300 -18.01 -2.06 16.29
C GLY A 300 -17.49 -3.14 17.22
N ILE A 301 -17.38 -4.37 16.71
CA ILE A 301 -16.89 -5.54 17.46
C ILE A 301 -15.36 -5.52 17.58
N VAL A 302 -14.67 -5.00 16.57
CA VAL A 302 -13.20 -4.86 16.56
C VAL A 302 -12.75 -3.84 17.61
N ARG A 303 -13.48 -2.74 17.78
CA ARG A 303 -13.13 -1.67 18.73
C ARG A 303 -13.04 -2.14 20.19
N ASN A 304 -13.85 -3.11 20.59
CA ASN A 304 -13.85 -3.63 21.96
C ASN A 304 -12.61 -4.48 22.30
N ASN A 305 -11.85 -4.94 21.30
CA ASN A 305 -10.61 -5.73 21.50
C ASN A 305 -9.32 -4.88 21.41
N LEU A 306 -9.43 -3.54 21.35
CA LEU A 306 -8.32 -2.63 21.07
C LEU A 306 -7.37 -2.38 22.24
N ASN A 307 -7.82 -2.48 23.50
CA ASN A 307 -7.03 -2.05 24.67
C ASN A 307 -5.69 -2.80 24.84
N LEU A 308 -5.58 -4.05 24.39
CA LEU A 308 -4.33 -4.82 24.42
C LEU A 308 -3.37 -4.50 23.25
N ARG A 309 -3.86 -3.73 22.25
CA ARG A 309 -3.08 -3.38 21.07
C ARG A 309 -2.56 -1.94 21.07
N GLU A 310 -3.08 -1.07 21.94
CA GLU A 310 -2.68 0.35 22.00
C GLU A 310 -1.19 0.52 22.31
N GLU A 311 -0.65 -0.24 23.26
CA GLU A 311 0.79 -0.21 23.58
C GLU A 311 1.64 -0.67 22.37
N GLN A 312 1.23 -1.75 21.71
CA GLN A 312 1.94 -2.28 20.53
C GLN A 312 1.81 -1.34 19.33
N ALA A 313 0.65 -0.67 19.16
CA ALA A 313 0.45 0.33 18.14
C ALA A 313 1.35 1.56 18.38
N SER A 314 1.49 2.01 19.63
CA SER A 314 2.39 3.12 19.96
C SER A 314 3.84 2.83 19.56
N VAL A 315 4.35 1.63 19.88
CA VAL A 315 5.70 1.20 19.46
C VAL A 315 5.80 1.16 17.92
N ALA A 316 4.78 0.66 17.25
CA ALA A 316 4.76 0.58 15.80
C ALA A 316 4.75 1.97 15.14
N TYR A 317 3.97 2.94 15.64
CA TYR A 317 3.99 4.31 15.14
C TYR A 317 5.32 5.03 15.40
N ALA A 318 5.99 4.75 16.51
CA ALA A 318 7.35 5.26 16.75
C ALA A 318 8.34 4.75 15.67
N ILE A 319 8.22 3.47 15.28
CA ILE A 319 9.02 2.90 14.18
C ILE A 319 8.67 3.56 12.84
N VAL A 320 7.37 3.84 12.56
CA VAL A 320 6.96 4.55 11.35
C VAL A 320 7.61 5.93 11.29
N ALA A 321 7.58 6.70 12.39
CA ALA A 321 8.20 8.03 12.45
C ALA A 321 9.72 7.97 12.22
N GLU A 322 10.42 7.00 12.85
CA GLU A 322 11.85 6.78 12.62
C GLU A 322 12.17 6.46 11.16
N MET A 323 11.39 5.57 10.56
CA MET A 323 11.55 5.14 9.15
C MET A 323 11.22 6.26 8.17
N THR A 324 10.25 7.12 8.46
CA THR A 324 9.93 8.32 7.67
C THR A 324 11.13 9.28 7.66
N ALA A 325 11.70 9.56 8.83
CA ALA A 325 12.91 10.38 8.93
C ALA A 325 14.12 9.74 8.22
N GLU A 326 14.27 8.41 8.30
CA GLU A 326 15.31 7.67 7.56
C GLU A 326 15.12 7.80 6.05
N PHE A 327 13.89 7.70 5.55
CA PHE A 327 13.57 7.85 4.13
C PHE A 327 13.98 9.23 3.60
N PHE A 328 13.62 10.31 4.28
CA PHE A 328 13.96 11.65 3.81
C PHE A 328 15.46 11.95 3.92
N ARG A 329 16.14 11.45 4.96
CA ARG A 329 17.61 11.51 5.03
C ARG A 329 18.27 10.78 3.87
N TRP A 330 17.78 9.58 3.55
CA TRP A 330 18.26 8.81 2.40
C TRP A 330 17.98 9.57 1.09
N LYS A 331 16.75 10.06 0.89
CA LYS A 331 16.37 10.82 -0.31
C LYS A 331 17.23 12.06 -0.49
N SER A 332 17.44 12.81 0.58
CA SER A 332 18.35 13.96 0.57
C SER A 332 19.76 13.56 0.15
N SER A 333 20.28 12.43 0.65
CA SER A 333 21.62 11.98 0.28
C SER A 333 21.78 11.64 -1.20
N GLN A 334 20.70 11.24 -1.88
CA GLN A 334 20.72 10.93 -3.32
C GLN A 334 20.97 12.20 -4.16
N ASN A 335 20.39 13.33 -3.81
CA ASN A 335 20.60 14.59 -4.54
C ASN A 335 22.06 15.08 -4.47
N SER A 336 22.76 14.79 -3.36
CA SER A 336 24.19 15.17 -3.22
C SER A 336 25.18 14.22 -3.88
N THR A 337 24.73 13.00 -4.23
CA THR A 337 25.62 11.97 -4.81
C THR A 337 26.26 12.40 -6.13
N PRO A 338 25.57 13.03 -7.11
CA PRO A 338 26.19 13.54 -8.33
C PRO A 338 27.26 14.60 -8.06
N ALA A 339 26.99 15.53 -7.15
CA ALA A 339 27.95 16.56 -6.76
C ALA A 339 29.21 15.98 -6.12
N ILE A 340 29.04 14.98 -5.23
CA ILE A 340 30.16 14.27 -4.60
C ILE A 340 30.98 13.50 -5.64
N LYS A 341 30.32 12.82 -6.59
CA LYS A 341 30.98 12.13 -7.70
C LYS A 341 31.78 13.10 -8.55
N ALA A 342 31.18 14.23 -8.96
CA ALA A 342 31.83 15.27 -9.77
C ALA A 342 33.03 15.88 -9.04
N LEU A 343 32.91 16.20 -7.74
CA LEU A 343 33.98 16.75 -6.93
C LEU A 343 35.18 15.76 -6.83
N ARG A 344 34.90 14.51 -6.56
CA ARG A 344 35.93 13.45 -6.51
C ARG A 344 36.60 13.21 -7.86
N PHE A 345 35.83 13.25 -8.94
CA PHE A 345 36.35 13.13 -10.30
C PHE A 345 37.29 14.30 -10.64
N LYS A 346 36.90 15.53 -10.35
CA LYS A 346 37.75 16.71 -10.55
C LYS A 346 39.04 16.64 -9.72
N ALA A 347 38.94 16.24 -8.45
CA ALA A 347 40.12 16.04 -7.60
C ALA A 347 41.09 15.00 -8.18
N ARG A 348 40.57 13.89 -8.72
CA ARG A 348 41.37 12.84 -9.36
C ARG A 348 42.08 13.36 -10.61
N ASN A 349 41.39 14.13 -11.46
CA ASN A 349 41.98 14.69 -12.67
C ASN A 349 43.08 15.72 -12.36
N ILE A 350 42.87 16.59 -11.36
CA ILE A 350 43.89 17.53 -10.89
C ILE A 350 45.11 16.79 -10.35
N ALA A 351 44.87 15.74 -9.52
CA ALA A 351 45.94 14.91 -8.98
C ALA A 351 46.81 14.30 -10.10
N GLN A 352 46.16 13.70 -11.09
CA GLN A 352 46.84 13.07 -12.24
C GLN A 352 47.68 14.09 -12.99
N ALA A 353 47.10 15.24 -13.35
CA ALA A 353 47.79 16.29 -14.09
C ALA A 353 49.00 16.90 -13.32
N GLN A 354 48.90 17.03 -11.99
CA GLN A 354 50.01 17.52 -11.18
C GLN A 354 51.12 16.52 -11.01
N ILE A 355 50.82 15.22 -10.90
CA ILE A 355 51.83 14.14 -10.88
C ILE A 355 52.58 14.10 -12.20
N GLU A 356 51.92 14.11 -13.33
CA GLU A 356 52.54 14.16 -14.65
C GLU A 356 53.46 15.40 -14.83
N LYS A 357 52.98 16.56 -14.35
CA LYS A 357 53.77 17.77 -14.38
C LYS A 357 55.00 17.73 -13.46
N ALA A 358 54.87 17.09 -12.29
CA ALA A 358 55.99 16.90 -11.35
C ALA A 358 57.05 15.94 -11.91
N ILE A 359 56.63 14.88 -12.59
CA ILE A 359 57.56 13.94 -13.30
C ILE A 359 58.28 14.71 -14.42
N LYS A 360 57.56 15.46 -15.28
CA LYS A 360 58.17 16.23 -16.37
C LYS A 360 59.17 17.28 -15.86
N LYS A 361 58.95 17.83 -14.66
CA LYS A 361 59.84 18.80 -14.03
C LYS A 361 61.00 18.14 -13.22
N GLY A 362 61.03 16.84 -13.16
CA GLY A 362 62.03 16.10 -12.40
C GLY A 362 61.87 16.15 -10.86
N TYR A 363 60.72 16.61 -10.35
CA TYR A 363 60.44 16.62 -8.91
C TYR A 363 60.13 15.21 -8.36
N ILE A 364 59.63 14.32 -9.21
CA ILE A 364 59.31 12.95 -8.90
C ILE A 364 60.00 12.10 -9.98
N LYS A 365 60.67 11.01 -9.58
CA LYS A 365 61.23 10.05 -10.53
C LYS A 365 60.12 9.18 -11.10
N CYS A 366 60.24 8.74 -12.34
CA CYS A 366 59.24 7.91 -13.01
C CYS A 366 58.98 6.57 -12.29
N CYS A 367 59.98 6.02 -11.61
CA CYS A 367 59.83 4.83 -10.78
C CYS A 367 58.97 5.01 -9.53
N ASP A 368 58.83 6.26 -9.03
CA ASP A 368 58.11 6.61 -7.80
C ASP A 368 56.68 7.11 -8.08
N GLU A 369 56.20 7.00 -9.33
CA GLU A 369 54.89 7.45 -9.75
C GLU A 369 53.78 6.76 -8.98
N SER A 370 53.88 5.46 -8.72
CA SER A 370 52.90 4.64 -7.99
C SER A 370 52.71 5.15 -6.55
N GLU A 371 53.80 5.43 -5.88
CA GLU A 371 53.83 5.96 -4.51
C GLU A 371 53.30 7.36 -4.43
N ALA A 372 53.61 8.22 -5.39
CA ALA A 372 53.11 9.57 -5.51
C ALA A 372 51.57 9.56 -5.72
N ARG A 373 51.05 8.65 -6.57
CA ARG A 373 49.59 8.46 -6.77
C ARG A 373 48.89 8.07 -5.47
N LYS A 374 49.47 7.13 -4.70
CA LYS A 374 48.90 6.70 -3.41
C LYS A 374 48.87 7.84 -2.40
N LEU A 375 49.98 8.61 -2.29
CA LEU A 375 50.06 9.74 -1.37
C LEU A 375 49.01 10.81 -1.71
N VAL A 376 48.94 11.24 -2.98
CA VAL A 376 47.99 12.25 -3.43
C VAL A 376 46.54 11.79 -3.28
N HIS A 377 46.28 10.50 -3.52
CA HIS A 377 44.94 9.93 -3.25
C HIS A 377 44.56 10.03 -1.76
N GLN A 378 45.50 9.70 -0.85
CA GLN A 378 45.23 9.80 0.59
C GLN A 378 44.98 11.27 1.02
N VAL A 379 45.77 12.21 0.47
CA VAL A 379 45.58 13.65 0.75
C VAL A 379 44.18 14.09 0.31
N PHE A 380 43.77 13.82 -0.92
CA PHE A 380 42.44 14.19 -1.41
C PHE A 380 41.32 13.46 -0.66
N LYS A 381 41.51 12.20 -0.29
CA LYS A 381 40.55 11.46 0.54
C LYS A 381 40.34 12.12 1.88
N ALA A 382 41.40 12.54 2.55
CA ALA A 382 41.33 13.24 3.83
C ALA A 382 40.71 14.64 3.68
N PHE A 383 41.12 15.43 2.66
CA PHE A 383 40.62 16.77 2.40
C PHE A 383 39.13 16.78 2.06
N LEU A 384 38.66 15.83 1.25
CA LEU A 384 37.27 15.75 0.81
C LEU A 384 36.36 15.01 1.81
N HIS A 385 36.90 14.43 2.87
CA HIS A 385 36.08 13.68 3.85
C HIS A 385 34.99 14.57 4.49
N THR A 386 35.38 15.67 5.12
CA THR A 386 34.47 16.59 5.80
C THR A 386 33.44 17.22 4.84
N PRO A 387 33.83 17.80 3.68
CA PRO A 387 32.87 18.26 2.69
C PRO A 387 31.88 17.18 2.24
N THR A 388 32.34 15.95 1.99
CA THR A 388 31.46 14.86 1.55
C THR A 388 30.45 14.45 2.64
N VAL A 389 30.86 14.40 3.91
CA VAL A 389 29.95 14.12 5.03
C VAL A 389 28.90 15.22 5.16
N ARG A 390 29.34 16.49 5.18
CA ARG A 390 28.42 17.64 5.31
C ARG A 390 27.43 17.76 4.16
N LEU A 391 27.85 17.42 2.92
CA LEU A 391 26.95 17.39 1.76
C LEU A 391 25.90 16.29 1.86
N LYS A 392 26.18 15.19 2.53
CA LYS A 392 25.20 14.14 2.81
C LYS A 392 24.19 14.53 3.89
N ASP A 393 24.65 15.30 4.89
CA ASP A 393 23.84 15.70 6.04
C ASP A 393 22.94 16.91 5.75
N ARG A 394 23.41 17.83 4.88
CA ARG A 394 22.67 19.03 4.47
C ARG A 394 22.66 19.11 2.95
N ASN A 395 21.55 18.69 2.38
CA ASN A 395 21.32 18.75 0.95
C ASN A 395 20.38 19.91 0.61
N ASP A 396 20.97 21.09 0.53
CA ASP A 396 20.30 22.30 0.13
C ASP A 396 20.71 22.61 -1.32
N ASP A 397 19.75 22.86 -2.21
CA ASP A 397 20.02 23.24 -3.61
C ASP A 397 20.93 24.47 -3.71
N GLU A 398 20.89 25.37 -2.72
CA GLU A 398 21.80 26.51 -2.65
C GLU A 398 23.23 26.05 -2.39
N ILE A 399 23.45 25.10 -1.49
CA ILE A 399 24.78 24.55 -1.21
C ILE A 399 25.35 23.86 -2.44
N LEU A 400 24.51 23.13 -3.20
CA LEU A 400 24.94 22.48 -4.44
C LEU A 400 25.34 23.49 -5.50
N LYS A 401 24.61 24.61 -5.69
CA LYS A 401 24.95 25.70 -6.60
C LYS A 401 26.26 26.41 -6.19
N VAL A 402 26.45 26.64 -4.89
CA VAL A 402 27.69 27.20 -4.36
C VAL A 402 28.87 26.27 -4.62
N LEU A 403 28.69 24.96 -4.44
CA LEU A 403 29.72 23.95 -4.73
C LEU A 403 30.08 23.92 -6.22
N GLU A 404 29.06 23.92 -7.10
CA GLU A 404 29.24 24.01 -8.55
C GLU A 404 30.09 25.26 -8.93
N TYR A 405 29.74 26.41 -8.37
CA TYR A 405 30.45 27.67 -8.62
C TYR A 405 31.88 27.66 -8.07
N LEU A 406 32.07 27.29 -6.79
CA LEU A 406 33.38 27.31 -6.14
C LEU A 406 34.38 26.32 -6.73
N PHE A 407 33.92 25.17 -7.13
CA PHE A 407 34.78 24.13 -7.67
C PHE A 407 34.65 24.00 -9.19
N ASP A 408 33.91 24.87 -9.87
CA ASP A 408 33.66 24.82 -11.31
C ASP A 408 33.29 23.39 -11.75
N LEU A 409 32.23 22.85 -11.14
CA LEU A 409 31.74 21.49 -11.42
C LEU A 409 30.64 21.56 -12.47
N LYS A 410 30.59 20.58 -13.35
CA LYS A 410 29.41 20.27 -14.15
C LYS A 410 28.74 19.07 -13.49
N ILE A 411 27.62 19.30 -12.79
CA ILE A 411 26.85 18.23 -12.17
C ILE A 411 25.81 17.79 -13.19
N ASP A 412 26.06 16.64 -13.82
CA ASP A 412 25.12 16.04 -14.74
C ASP A 412 24.09 15.25 -13.91
N LYS A 413 22.82 15.69 -13.94
CA LYS A 413 21.70 15.03 -13.24
C LYS A 413 21.23 13.75 -13.94
N THR A 414 21.78 13.46 -15.12
CA THR A 414 21.39 12.33 -15.96
C THR A 414 22.15 11.03 -15.65
N ASP A 415 23.25 11.07 -14.91
CA ASP A 415 24.10 9.89 -14.59
C ASP A 415 23.55 8.97 -13.48
N LEU A 416 22.27 9.08 -13.11
CA LEU A 416 21.63 8.20 -12.13
C LEU A 416 21.14 6.86 -12.72
N LYS A 417 21.41 6.58 -14.01
CA LYS A 417 20.85 5.40 -14.70
C LYS A 417 21.81 4.22 -14.91
N GLU A 418 23.09 4.32 -14.46
CA GLU A 418 24.04 3.20 -14.61
C GLU A 418 24.79 2.94 -13.29
N GLU A 419 24.23 2.05 -12.46
CA GLU A 419 24.93 1.01 -11.69
C GLU A 419 23.89 0.18 -10.89
#